data_114c77eb002c0b81dc5809cf84d0031d
#
_entry.id   114c77eb002c0b81dc5809cf84d0031d
#
_cell.length_a   1.000
_cell.length_b   1.000
_cell.length_c   1.000
_cell.angle_alpha   90.00
_cell.angle_beta   90.00
_cell.angle_gamma   90.00
#
_symmetry.space_group_name_H-M   'P 1'
#
loop_
_entity.id
_entity.type
_entity.pdbx_description
1 polymer ?
#
loop_
_entity_poly.entity_id
_entity_poly.type
_entity_poly.pdbx_seq_one_letter_code
_entity_poly.pdbx_strand_id
1 'polypeptide(L)'
;MPLALDELNDCIPSELDVARSYEIKEFQQAVGSFVASLPETDQKIFVARYWYMAPVKDIAQRLSFSESKTKSILFRLRNQLRDTLKEEGLW
;
A
#
# COMPACT_ATOMS: atom_id res chain seq x y z
N MET A 1 3.40 -9.93 -8.86
CA MET A 1 4.26 -8.72 -8.78
C MET A 1 4.49 -8.34 -7.32
N PRO A 2 5.74 -8.17 -6.91
CA PRO A 2 6.02 -7.88 -5.52
C PRO A 2 5.70 -6.43 -5.16
N LEU A 3 5.14 -6.25 -3.97
CA LEU A 3 4.99 -4.94 -3.36
C LEU A 3 6.30 -4.56 -2.67
N ALA A 4 6.50 -3.28 -2.40
CA ALA A 4 7.64 -2.82 -1.61
C ALA A 4 7.37 -3.13 -0.12
N LEU A 5 7.52 -4.39 0.24
CA LEU A 5 7.12 -4.90 1.55
C LEU A 5 7.85 -4.25 2.71
N ASP A 6 9.09 -3.77 2.49
CA ASP A 6 9.87 -3.12 3.55
C ASP A 6 9.13 -1.89 4.10
N GLU A 7 8.52 -1.09 3.23
CA GLU A 7 7.75 0.08 3.65
C GLU A 7 6.38 -0.30 4.21
N LEU A 8 5.82 -1.39 3.73
CA LEU A 8 4.52 -1.88 4.18
C LEU A 8 4.63 -2.78 5.40
N ASN A 9 5.81 -2.97 5.94
CA ASN A 9 6.04 -3.89 7.04
C ASN A 9 5.13 -3.61 8.24
N ASP A 10 4.86 -2.34 8.53
CA ASP A 10 3.96 -1.95 9.62
C ASP A 10 2.49 -2.26 9.32
N CYS A 11 2.16 -2.53 8.06
CA CYS A 11 0.80 -2.82 7.63
C CYS A 11 0.58 -4.31 7.40
N ILE A 12 1.64 -5.13 7.54
CA ILE A 12 1.56 -6.56 7.29
C ILE A 12 1.49 -7.28 8.63
N PRO A 13 0.51 -8.17 8.83
CA PRO A 13 0.45 -8.94 10.07
C PRO A 13 1.71 -9.77 10.26
N SER A 14 2.30 -9.67 11.46
CA SER A 14 3.54 -10.39 11.77
C SER A 14 3.37 -11.91 11.75
N GLU A 15 2.13 -12.36 11.84
CA GLU A 15 1.80 -13.79 11.86
C GLU A 15 1.51 -14.35 10.47
N LEU A 16 1.57 -13.51 9.43
CA LEU A 16 1.32 -13.98 8.08
C LEU A 16 2.45 -14.88 7.64
N ASP A 17 2.16 -16.16 7.55
CA ASP A 17 3.15 -17.19 7.24
C ASP A 17 3.06 -17.53 5.75
N VAL A 18 4.22 -17.65 5.12
CA VAL A 18 4.33 -18.02 3.71
C VAL A 18 3.70 -19.40 3.44
N ALA A 19 3.72 -20.28 4.43
CA ALA A 19 3.13 -21.60 4.30
C ALA A 19 1.59 -21.58 4.22
N ARG A 20 0.96 -20.47 4.57
CA ARG A 20 -0.50 -20.34 4.54
C ARG A 20 -0.93 -19.61 3.27
N SER A 21 -0.84 -20.29 2.15
CA SER A 21 -1.07 -19.67 0.84
C SER A 21 -2.47 -19.06 0.68
N TYR A 22 -3.49 -19.63 1.31
CA TYR A 22 -4.84 -19.08 1.22
C TYR A 22 -4.95 -17.74 1.95
N GLU A 23 -4.24 -17.57 3.05
CA GLU A 23 -4.21 -16.29 3.78
C GLU A 23 -3.49 -15.21 2.98
N ILE A 24 -2.47 -15.61 2.23
CA ILE A 24 -1.77 -14.69 1.34
C ILE A 24 -2.69 -14.22 0.24
N LYS A 25 -3.52 -15.11 -0.33
CA LYS A 25 -4.48 -14.73 -1.35
C LYS A 25 -5.52 -13.75 -0.80
N GLU A 26 -6.03 -14.01 0.40
CA GLU A 26 -6.99 -13.11 1.05
C GLU A 26 -6.36 -11.74 1.30
N PHE A 27 -5.11 -11.72 1.75
CA PHE A 27 -4.36 -10.48 1.95
C PHE A 27 -4.22 -9.72 0.64
N GLN A 28 -3.82 -10.40 -0.44
CA GLN A 28 -3.67 -9.77 -1.74
C GLN A 28 -4.98 -9.23 -2.27
N GLN A 29 -6.08 -9.94 -2.07
CA GLN A 29 -7.39 -9.49 -2.47
C GLN A 29 -7.81 -8.24 -1.68
N ALA A 30 -7.55 -8.23 -0.38
CA ALA A 30 -7.87 -7.08 0.46
C ALA A 30 -7.08 -5.85 0.03
N VAL A 31 -5.80 -6.01 -0.27
CA VAL A 31 -4.96 -4.91 -0.76
C VAL A 31 -5.48 -4.43 -2.12
N GLY A 32 -5.82 -5.35 -3.01
CA GLY A 32 -6.37 -5.00 -4.33
C GLY A 32 -7.67 -4.23 -4.23
N SER A 33 -8.57 -4.67 -3.36
CA SER A 33 -9.84 -3.98 -3.12
C SER A 33 -9.62 -2.60 -2.52
N PHE A 34 -8.69 -2.48 -1.59
CA PHE A 34 -8.31 -1.20 -0.99
C PHE A 34 -7.85 -0.22 -2.06
N VAL A 35 -6.92 -0.66 -2.92
CA VAL A 35 -6.38 0.18 -3.99
C VAL A 35 -7.49 0.60 -4.95
N ALA A 36 -8.37 -0.33 -5.32
CA ALA A 36 -9.46 -0.05 -6.24
C ALA A 36 -10.45 0.98 -5.68
N SER A 37 -10.56 1.08 -4.36
CA SER A 37 -11.47 2.02 -3.70
C SER A 37 -10.88 3.42 -3.54
N LEU A 38 -9.59 3.60 -3.80
CA LEU A 38 -8.93 4.89 -3.61
C LEU A 38 -9.31 5.90 -4.69
N PRO A 39 -9.33 7.20 -4.36
CA PRO A 39 -9.41 8.24 -5.37
C PRO A 39 -8.28 8.09 -6.38
N GLU A 40 -8.48 8.58 -7.59
CA GLU A 40 -7.55 8.38 -8.71
C GLU A 40 -6.12 8.80 -8.36
N THR A 41 -5.95 9.99 -7.77
CA THR A 41 -4.62 10.48 -7.43
C THR A 41 -3.94 9.59 -6.39
N ASP A 42 -4.67 9.22 -5.33
CA ASP A 42 -4.15 8.35 -4.28
C ASP A 42 -3.79 6.98 -4.84
N GLN A 43 -4.62 6.44 -5.72
CA GLN A 43 -4.38 5.17 -6.37
C GLN A 43 -3.08 5.21 -7.19
N LYS A 44 -2.87 6.26 -7.97
CA LYS A 44 -1.67 6.42 -8.76
C LYS A 44 -0.42 6.47 -7.89
N ILE A 45 -0.48 7.22 -6.80
CA ILE A 45 0.65 7.34 -5.86
C ILE A 45 0.97 5.98 -5.23
N PHE A 46 -0.05 5.30 -4.74
CA PHE A 46 0.13 4.01 -4.06
C PHE A 46 0.70 2.97 -5.02
N VAL A 47 0.11 2.84 -6.21
CA VAL A 47 0.55 1.86 -7.20
C VAL A 47 1.97 2.18 -7.68
N ALA A 48 2.28 3.44 -7.95
CA ALA A 48 3.61 3.83 -8.40
C ALA A 48 4.66 3.49 -7.34
N ARG A 49 4.37 3.75 -6.07
CA ARG A 49 5.34 3.53 -4.99
C ARG A 49 5.52 2.05 -4.67
N TYR A 50 4.41 1.34 -4.48
CA TYR A 50 4.47 -0.01 -3.93
C TYR A 50 4.42 -1.12 -4.98
N TRP A 51 3.92 -0.82 -6.15
CA TRP A 51 3.86 -1.80 -7.24
C TRP A 51 5.05 -1.65 -8.19
N TYR A 52 5.32 -0.41 -8.59
CA TYR A 52 6.41 -0.11 -9.54
C TYR A 52 7.69 0.33 -8.85
N MET A 53 7.68 0.46 -7.53
CA MET A 53 8.83 0.85 -6.73
C MET A 53 9.45 2.18 -7.16
N ALA A 54 8.61 3.12 -7.61
CA ALA A 54 9.08 4.42 -8.04
C ALA A 54 9.58 5.23 -6.83
N PRO A 55 10.70 5.97 -6.98
CA PRO A 55 11.14 6.87 -5.93
C PRO A 55 10.13 7.96 -5.65
N VAL A 56 10.02 8.38 -4.39
CA VAL A 56 9.08 9.44 -3.99
C VAL A 56 9.32 10.70 -4.81
N LYS A 57 10.57 11.04 -5.08
CA LYS A 57 10.93 12.20 -5.89
C LYS A 57 10.28 12.16 -7.27
N ASP A 58 10.32 11.02 -7.93
CA ASP A 58 9.76 10.87 -9.26
C ASP A 58 8.24 10.98 -9.24
N ILE A 59 7.59 10.38 -8.24
CA ILE A 59 6.14 10.47 -8.07
C ILE A 59 5.73 11.93 -7.88
N ALA A 60 6.44 12.63 -7.00
CA ALA A 60 6.17 14.03 -6.71
C ALA A 60 6.29 14.89 -7.97
N GLN A 61 7.35 14.67 -8.76
CA GLN A 61 7.55 15.43 -9.99
C GLN A 61 6.43 15.22 -10.99
N ARG A 62 5.98 13.99 -11.16
CA ARG A 62 4.92 13.66 -12.11
C ARG A 62 3.60 14.33 -11.75
N LEU A 63 3.35 14.51 -10.46
CA LEU A 63 2.09 15.08 -9.98
C LEU A 63 2.20 16.55 -9.65
N SER A 64 3.38 17.15 -9.81
CA SER A 64 3.67 18.53 -9.42
C SER A 64 3.41 18.77 -7.93
N PHE A 65 3.72 17.76 -7.12
CA PHE A 65 3.66 17.84 -5.67
C PHE A 65 5.05 17.99 -5.08
N SER A 66 5.14 18.50 -3.86
CA SER A 66 6.40 18.44 -3.11
C SER A 66 6.64 16.99 -2.65
N GLU A 67 7.89 16.66 -2.38
CA GLU A 67 8.21 15.35 -1.80
C GLU A 67 7.56 15.18 -0.43
N SER A 68 7.51 16.25 0.34
CA SER A 68 6.88 16.24 1.66
C SER A 68 5.41 15.91 1.58
N LYS A 69 4.69 16.52 0.63
CA LYS A 69 3.27 16.23 0.40
C LYS A 69 3.07 14.78 -0.01
N THR A 70 3.91 14.29 -0.92
CA THR A 70 3.84 12.91 -1.41
C THR A 70 4.07 11.91 -0.27
N LYS A 71 5.06 12.16 0.57
CA LYS A 71 5.33 11.32 1.74
C LYS A 71 4.16 11.32 2.72
N SER A 72 3.54 12.46 2.94
CA SER A 72 2.37 12.57 3.82
C SER A 72 1.19 11.76 3.30
N ILE A 73 0.96 11.81 1.99
CA ILE A 73 -0.09 11.03 1.35
C ILE A 73 0.19 9.54 1.51
N LEU A 74 1.41 9.10 1.27
CA LEU A 74 1.79 7.71 1.43
C LEU A 74 1.62 7.23 2.86
N PHE A 75 2.01 8.05 3.83
CA PHE A 75 1.82 7.74 5.24
C PHE A 75 0.34 7.52 5.58
N ARG A 76 -0.51 8.43 5.10
CA ARG A 76 -1.96 8.32 5.29
C ARG A 76 -2.50 7.05 4.66
N LEU A 77 -2.08 6.74 3.43
CA LEU A 77 -2.54 5.54 2.72
C LEU A 77 -2.12 4.25 3.43
N ARG A 78 -0.91 4.20 3.96
CA ARG A 78 -0.46 3.04 4.73
C ARG A 78 -1.31 2.84 5.98
N ASN A 79 -1.65 3.91 6.68
CA ASN A 79 -2.50 3.81 7.86
C ASN A 79 -3.91 3.36 7.50
N GLN A 80 -4.46 3.86 6.40
CA GLN A 80 -5.77 3.43 5.91
C GLN A 80 -5.76 1.96 5.54
N LEU A 81 -4.71 1.49 4.89
CA LEU A 81 -4.57 0.08 4.54
C LEU A 81 -4.55 -0.79 5.80
N ARG A 82 -3.78 -0.40 6.80
CA ARG A 82 -3.72 -1.14 8.06
C ARG A 82 -5.08 -1.23 8.72
N ASP A 83 -5.82 -0.13 8.75
CA ASP A 83 -7.15 -0.12 9.35
C ASP A 83 -8.10 -1.02 8.57
N THR A 84 -8.03 -1.00 7.24
CA THR A 84 -8.83 -1.88 6.40
C THR A 84 -8.53 -3.35 6.66
N LEU A 85 -7.25 -3.70 6.80
CA LEU A 85 -6.85 -5.07 7.09
C LEU A 85 -7.36 -5.53 8.45
N LYS A 86 -7.36 -4.63 9.43
CA LYS A 86 -7.90 -4.94 10.75
C LYS A 86 -9.40 -5.20 10.70
N GLU A 87 -10.14 -4.39 9.95
CA GLU A 87 -11.57 -4.55 9.77
C GLU A 87 -11.91 -5.87 9.10
N GLU A 88 -11.07 -6.33 8.21
CA GLU A 88 -11.28 -7.59 7.49
C GLU A 88 -10.74 -8.81 8.24
N GLY A 89 -10.20 -8.59 9.43
CA GLY A 89 -9.69 -9.69 10.23
C GLY A 89 -8.37 -10.27 9.72
N LEU A 90 -7.65 -9.52 8.91
CA LEU A 90 -6.38 -9.96 8.33
C LEU A 90 -5.16 -9.39 9.04
N TRP A 91 -5.37 -8.71 10.14
CA TRP A 91 -4.29 -8.10 10.91
C TRP A 91 -3.92 -8.94 12.13
#